data_da594ee39ad0e7bfce44608884632302
#
_entry.id   da594ee39ad0e7bfce44608884632302
#
_cell.length_a   1.000
_cell.length_b   1.000
_cell.length_c   1.000
_cell.angle_alpha   90.00
_cell.angle_beta   90.00
_cell.angle_gamma   90.00
#
_symmetry.space_group_name_H-M   'P 1'
#
loop_
_entity.id
_entity.type
_entity.pdbx_description
1 polymer ?
#
loop_
_entity_poly.entity_id
_entity_poly.type
_entity_poly.pdbx_seq_one_letter_code
_entity_poly.pdbx_strand_id
1 'polypeptide(L)'
;MQTWQQLYTPLGSLGLSAAAALIPIVFFFLALAVFRLKGHIAGSITLALSVLVAIFAFQMPAGMALAAAGYGFAYGLWPIAWIIVAAVFLYKLTVKSGQFEIIRSSVMSITDDQRLQVLLIAFCFGAFLEGAAGFGAPVAITAALLVGLGLNPLYAAGLCLIANTAPVAFGALGIPVIVAGQVSGLDPFKIGAMAGRQLPFLSVFVPFWLMFMMDGAKGVKETWPAALVAGLSFGITQYLTSNYIGPELPDITSALVSMVALTFFLKVWQPKKSGETVVSSSGGAAVMGNPGSFNQPRSSVKSPYTMGQIFKAWSPFLILTVMVTIWTLKPFKAMFLAGGAMQAWTMNIPIPYLDQLVMKTAPIVATATAMPAVYKFDLIAASGTAILFSAILAMIVLRITPSTGLTTFKETLKELRWAIVSIGMVLAFAFVMNYSGMSSTLALVLAGTGAAFPFFSPFLGWLGVFLTGSDTSSNALFGSLQATTAHQVGVSDVLMVAANSTGGVTGKMISPQSIAVACAATGLVGKESDLFRFTLKHSIFFATIIGCMTYAQAYWFTGMLVH
;
A
#
# COMPACT_ATOMS: atom_id res chain seq x y z
N MET A 1 -8.80 -25.38 -29.96
CA MET A 1 -9.86 -25.11 -28.96
C MET A 1 -10.71 -23.97 -29.46
N GLN A 2 -12.02 -24.00 -29.20
CA GLN A 2 -12.89 -22.87 -29.61
C GLN A 2 -12.63 -21.67 -28.72
N THR A 3 -12.58 -20.47 -29.33
CA THR A 3 -12.55 -19.21 -28.61
C THR A 3 -13.92 -18.94 -27.97
N TRP A 4 -13.90 -18.32 -26.78
CA TRP A 4 -15.11 -17.89 -26.07
C TRP A 4 -15.15 -16.37 -26.00
N GLN A 5 -16.31 -15.78 -26.30
CA GLN A 5 -16.52 -14.34 -26.27
C GLN A 5 -17.13 -13.94 -24.92
N GLN A 6 -16.57 -12.88 -24.31
CA GLN A 6 -17.16 -12.32 -23.10
C GLN A 6 -18.56 -11.80 -23.34
N LEU A 7 -19.47 -12.12 -22.43
CA LEU A 7 -20.84 -11.62 -22.39
C LEU A 7 -20.95 -10.56 -21.30
N TYR A 8 -21.52 -9.39 -21.62
CA TYR A 8 -21.65 -8.28 -20.65
C TYR A 8 -23.07 -8.09 -20.14
N THR A 9 -24.05 -8.68 -20.80
CA THR A 9 -25.45 -8.71 -20.40
C THR A 9 -26.05 -10.13 -20.44
N PRO A 10 -25.36 -11.14 -19.88
CA PRO A 10 -25.77 -12.54 -20.03
C PRO A 10 -27.15 -12.85 -19.44
N LEU A 11 -27.64 -12.03 -18.49
CA LEU A 11 -28.94 -12.20 -17.84
C LEU A 11 -30.04 -11.31 -18.46
N GLY A 12 -29.86 -10.88 -19.72
CA GLY A 12 -30.85 -10.12 -20.50
C GLY A 12 -30.84 -8.61 -20.22
N SER A 13 -30.25 -8.14 -19.11
CA SER A 13 -30.06 -6.72 -18.84
C SER A 13 -28.73 -6.44 -18.17
N LEU A 14 -28.21 -5.21 -18.37
CA LEU A 14 -26.96 -4.79 -17.75
C LEU A 14 -27.08 -4.77 -16.22
N GLY A 15 -28.21 -4.30 -15.67
CA GLY A 15 -28.44 -4.22 -14.23
C GLY A 15 -28.45 -5.58 -13.54
N LEU A 16 -29.16 -6.58 -14.10
CA LEU A 16 -29.18 -7.95 -13.54
C LEU A 16 -27.81 -8.62 -13.64
N SER A 17 -27.13 -8.45 -14.75
CA SER A 17 -25.79 -9.01 -14.96
C SER A 17 -24.76 -8.38 -14.01
N ALA A 18 -24.84 -7.07 -13.79
CA ALA A 18 -24.02 -6.38 -12.81
C ALA A 18 -24.34 -6.81 -11.36
N ALA A 19 -25.61 -7.01 -11.02
CA ALA A 19 -26.00 -7.54 -9.72
C ALA A 19 -25.40 -8.94 -9.47
N ALA A 20 -25.40 -9.82 -10.49
CA ALA A 20 -24.74 -11.11 -10.40
C ALA A 20 -23.21 -10.96 -10.25
N ALA A 21 -22.56 -10.06 -10.98
CA ALA A 21 -21.14 -9.78 -10.87
C ALA A 21 -20.74 -9.20 -9.50
N LEU A 22 -21.65 -8.50 -8.82
CA LEU A 22 -21.43 -7.95 -7.48
C LEU A 22 -21.48 -9.02 -6.37
N ILE A 23 -22.13 -10.17 -6.59
CA ILE A 23 -22.28 -11.22 -5.56
C ILE A 23 -20.95 -11.61 -4.91
N PRO A 24 -19.89 -11.99 -5.64
CA PRO A 24 -18.62 -12.33 -5.02
C PRO A 24 -17.98 -11.15 -4.28
N ILE A 25 -18.07 -9.93 -4.82
CA ILE A 25 -17.51 -8.71 -4.22
C ILE A 25 -18.21 -8.41 -2.90
N VAL A 26 -19.54 -8.36 -2.92
CA VAL A 26 -20.35 -8.09 -1.72
C VAL A 26 -20.12 -9.17 -0.66
N PHE A 27 -20.07 -10.44 -1.07
CA PHE A 27 -19.75 -11.53 -0.15
C PHE A 27 -18.36 -11.34 0.47
N PHE A 28 -17.33 -11.00 -0.30
CA PHE A 28 -15.98 -10.79 0.20
C PHE A 28 -15.95 -9.71 1.29
N PHE A 29 -16.65 -8.61 1.06
CA PHE A 29 -16.75 -7.53 2.04
C PHE A 29 -17.52 -7.94 3.28
N LEU A 30 -18.67 -8.62 3.13
CA LEU A 30 -19.44 -9.14 4.25
C LEU A 30 -18.63 -10.18 5.06
N ALA A 31 -17.89 -11.06 4.37
CA ALA A 31 -17.03 -12.06 5.00
C ALA A 31 -15.97 -11.43 5.91
N LEU A 32 -15.34 -10.34 5.45
CA LEU A 32 -14.30 -9.65 6.22
C LEU A 32 -14.88 -8.72 7.30
N ALA A 33 -15.83 -7.86 6.94
CA ALA A 33 -16.32 -6.78 7.81
C ALA A 33 -17.39 -7.26 8.81
N VAL A 34 -18.33 -8.10 8.37
CA VAL A 34 -19.46 -8.56 9.18
C VAL A 34 -19.18 -9.91 9.83
N PHE A 35 -18.86 -10.92 9.04
CA PHE A 35 -18.61 -12.27 9.54
C PHE A 35 -17.21 -12.44 10.15
N ARG A 36 -16.32 -11.45 9.98
CA ARG A 36 -14.96 -11.43 10.54
C ARG A 36 -14.16 -12.70 10.23
N LEU A 37 -14.36 -13.28 9.04
CA LEU A 37 -13.63 -14.45 8.60
C LEU A 37 -12.15 -14.11 8.38
N LYS A 38 -11.30 -15.10 8.58
CA LYS A 38 -9.86 -14.96 8.23
C LYS A 38 -9.73 -14.74 6.72
N GLY A 39 -8.78 -13.87 6.30
CA GLY A 39 -8.62 -13.46 4.90
C GLY A 39 -8.51 -14.62 3.90
N HIS A 40 -7.78 -15.69 4.23
CA HIS A 40 -7.67 -16.87 3.37
C HIS A 40 -8.99 -17.64 3.23
N ILE A 41 -9.83 -17.70 4.29
CA ILE A 41 -11.16 -18.34 4.23
C ILE A 41 -12.11 -17.47 3.40
N ALA A 42 -12.17 -16.16 3.69
CA ALA A 42 -12.99 -15.22 2.93
C ALA A 42 -12.61 -15.25 1.44
N GLY A 43 -11.31 -15.19 1.12
CA GLY A 43 -10.81 -15.27 -0.26
C GLY A 43 -11.16 -16.59 -0.95
N SER A 44 -11.03 -17.74 -0.26
CA SER A 44 -11.36 -19.05 -0.85
C SER A 44 -12.84 -19.19 -1.19
N ILE A 45 -13.74 -18.78 -0.29
CA ILE A 45 -15.19 -18.83 -0.54
C ILE A 45 -15.57 -17.85 -1.66
N THR A 46 -15.01 -16.63 -1.63
CA THR A 46 -15.23 -15.63 -2.68
C THR A 46 -14.77 -16.13 -4.05
N LEU A 47 -13.60 -16.78 -4.12
CA LEU A 47 -13.11 -17.38 -5.35
C LEU A 47 -14.09 -18.47 -5.86
N ALA A 48 -14.55 -19.35 -4.98
CA ALA A 48 -15.53 -20.37 -5.35
C ALA A 48 -16.82 -19.74 -5.90
N LEU A 49 -17.36 -18.70 -5.21
CA LEU A 49 -18.52 -17.96 -5.69
C LEU A 49 -18.26 -17.29 -7.05
N SER A 50 -17.09 -16.68 -7.25
CA SER A 50 -16.78 -16.03 -8.53
C SER A 50 -16.67 -17.02 -9.68
N VAL A 51 -16.10 -18.21 -9.44
CA VAL A 51 -16.07 -19.30 -10.44
C VAL A 51 -17.47 -19.77 -10.76
N LEU A 52 -18.35 -19.96 -9.76
CA LEU A 52 -19.75 -20.34 -9.99
C LEU A 52 -20.51 -19.28 -10.79
N VAL A 53 -20.37 -17.99 -10.42
CA VAL A 53 -20.99 -16.89 -11.17
C VAL A 53 -20.45 -16.81 -12.61
N ALA A 54 -19.13 -16.99 -12.80
CA ALA A 54 -18.53 -17.01 -14.14
C ALA A 54 -19.10 -18.13 -15.02
N ILE A 55 -19.26 -19.34 -14.48
CA ILE A 55 -19.75 -20.49 -15.23
C ILE A 55 -21.26 -20.40 -15.48
N PHE A 56 -22.06 -20.16 -14.44
CA PHE A 56 -23.53 -20.27 -14.53
C PHE A 56 -24.20 -18.99 -14.97
N ALA A 57 -23.75 -17.82 -14.54
CA ALA A 57 -24.34 -16.55 -14.94
C ALA A 57 -23.69 -15.97 -16.21
N PHE A 58 -22.36 -15.99 -16.31
CA PHE A 58 -21.62 -15.44 -17.44
C PHE A 58 -21.33 -16.48 -18.55
N GLN A 59 -21.72 -17.74 -18.38
CA GLN A 59 -21.59 -18.81 -19.35
C GLN A 59 -20.15 -19.07 -19.81
N MET A 60 -19.18 -18.76 -18.92
CA MET A 60 -17.77 -19.03 -19.20
C MET A 60 -17.51 -20.53 -19.12
N PRO A 61 -16.81 -21.15 -20.09
CA PRO A 61 -16.44 -22.55 -20.00
C PRO A 61 -15.67 -22.85 -18.70
N ALA A 62 -16.06 -23.92 -18.00
CA ALA A 62 -15.47 -24.26 -16.69
C ALA A 62 -13.95 -24.41 -16.72
N GLY A 63 -13.39 -24.98 -17.80
CA GLY A 63 -11.94 -25.10 -17.98
C GLY A 63 -11.24 -23.73 -18.04
N MET A 64 -11.87 -22.73 -18.69
CA MET A 64 -11.34 -21.37 -18.77
C MET A 64 -11.44 -20.65 -17.40
N ALA A 65 -12.56 -20.83 -16.68
CA ALA A 65 -12.73 -20.22 -15.36
C ALA A 65 -11.71 -20.78 -14.34
N LEU A 66 -11.48 -22.09 -14.35
CA LEU A 66 -10.48 -22.73 -13.49
C LEU A 66 -9.04 -22.35 -13.90
N ALA A 67 -8.76 -22.25 -15.20
CA ALA A 67 -7.46 -21.80 -15.69
C ALA A 67 -7.19 -20.32 -15.27
N ALA A 68 -8.20 -19.43 -15.34
CA ALA A 68 -8.09 -18.06 -14.84
C ALA A 68 -7.83 -18.02 -13.33
N ALA A 69 -8.52 -18.86 -12.54
CA ALA A 69 -8.29 -18.99 -11.11
C ALA A 69 -6.86 -19.46 -10.80
N GLY A 70 -6.40 -20.52 -11.47
CA GLY A 70 -5.03 -21.04 -11.33
C GLY A 70 -3.97 -20.03 -11.72
N TYR A 71 -4.19 -19.30 -12.81
CA TYR A 71 -3.30 -18.24 -13.27
C TYR A 71 -3.16 -17.11 -12.24
N GLY A 72 -4.28 -16.59 -11.75
CA GLY A 72 -4.28 -15.54 -10.72
C GLY A 72 -3.65 -16.01 -9.41
N PHE A 73 -3.89 -17.26 -8.99
CA PHE A 73 -3.27 -17.84 -7.80
C PHE A 73 -1.75 -17.96 -7.95
N ALA A 74 -1.27 -18.50 -9.07
CA ALA A 74 0.16 -18.59 -9.37
C ALA A 74 0.82 -17.20 -9.36
N TYR A 75 0.13 -16.20 -9.94
CA TYR A 75 0.60 -14.82 -9.95
C TYR A 75 0.71 -14.23 -8.54
N GLY A 76 -0.21 -14.58 -7.66
CA GLY A 76 -0.18 -14.21 -6.24
C GLY A 76 1.01 -14.80 -5.50
N LEU A 77 1.45 -16.01 -5.89
CA LEU A 77 2.62 -16.64 -5.28
C LEU A 77 3.93 -16.05 -5.83
N TRP A 78 4.03 -15.88 -7.13
CA TRP A 78 5.17 -15.31 -7.82
C TRP A 78 4.72 -14.31 -8.90
N PRO A 79 5.17 -13.04 -8.87
CA PRO A 79 6.23 -12.47 -8.00
C PRO A 79 5.75 -11.90 -6.66
N ILE A 80 4.41 -11.78 -6.40
CA ILE A 80 3.88 -10.94 -5.33
C ILE A 80 4.26 -11.44 -3.92
N ALA A 81 3.91 -12.69 -3.59
CA ALA A 81 4.25 -13.22 -2.27
C ALA A 81 5.77 -13.33 -2.07
N TRP A 82 6.54 -13.53 -3.16
CA TRP A 82 8.00 -13.56 -3.10
C TRP A 82 8.60 -12.24 -2.63
N ILE A 83 8.09 -11.09 -3.14
CA ILE A 83 8.49 -9.75 -2.68
C ILE A 83 8.25 -9.63 -1.18
N ILE A 84 7.06 -10.03 -0.72
CA ILE A 84 6.66 -9.94 0.69
C ILE A 84 7.55 -10.79 1.60
N VAL A 85 7.79 -12.04 1.20
CA VAL A 85 8.64 -12.95 1.97
C VAL A 85 10.05 -12.41 2.10
N ALA A 86 10.65 -11.93 1.01
CA ALA A 86 11.99 -11.37 1.01
C ALA A 86 12.09 -10.09 1.86
N ALA A 87 11.09 -9.18 1.76
CA ALA A 87 11.05 -7.94 2.53
C ALA A 87 10.93 -8.20 4.04
N VAL A 88 9.98 -9.04 4.45
CA VAL A 88 9.80 -9.39 5.86
C VAL A 88 11.00 -10.17 6.41
N PHE A 89 11.64 -11.00 5.59
CA PHE A 89 12.88 -11.68 5.97
C PHE A 89 14.00 -10.67 6.26
N LEU A 90 14.25 -9.70 5.38
CA LEU A 90 15.24 -8.63 5.60
C LEU A 90 14.94 -7.85 6.90
N TYR A 91 13.68 -7.44 7.09
CA TYR A 91 13.25 -6.76 8.30
C TYR A 91 13.53 -7.60 9.57
N LYS A 92 13.15 -8.88 9.57
CA LYS A 92 13.39 -9.78 10.70
C LYS A 92 14.87 -10.00 11.01
N LEU A 93 15.75 -10.01 10.01
CA LEU A 93 17.18 -10.04 10.22
C LEU A 93 17.66 -8.82 11.01
N THR A 94 17.14 -7.63 10.70
CA THR A 94 17.51 -6.39 11.43
C THR A 94 16.98 -6.40 12.87
N VAL A 95 15.80 -6.98 13.10
CA VAL A 95 15.23 -7.15 14.45
C VAL A 95 16.05 -8.16 15.26
N LYS A 96 16.31 -9.36 14.73
CA LYS A 96 17.04 -10.43 15.42
C LYS A 96 18.49 -10.07 15.71
N SER A 97 19.12 -9.27 14.86
CA SER A 97 20.51 -8.79 15.08
C SER A 97 20.61 -7.63 16.08
N GLY A 98 19.48 -7.15 16.62
CA GLY A 98 19.45 -6.00 17.54
C GLY A 98 19.63 -4.65 16.83
N GLN A 99 19.85 -4.62 15.52
CA GLN A 99 20.09 -3.38 14.78
C GLN A 99 18.85 -2.48 14.76
N PHE A 100 17.65 -3.08 14.75
CA PHE A 100 16.39 -2.34 14.77
C PHE A 100 16.25 -1.48 16.04
N GLU A 101 16.74 -1.95 17.19
CA GLU A 101 16.72 -1.18 18.44
C GLU A 101 17.65 0.04 18.36
N ILE A 102 18.80 -0.08 17.68
CA ILE A 102 19.72 1.03 17.43
C ILE A 102 19.06 2.08 16.53
N ILE A 103 18.38 1.63 15.46
CA ILE A 103 17.61 2.51 14.57
C ILE A 103 16.55 3.26 15.38
N ARG A 104 15.72 2.54 16.13
CA ARG A 104 14.66 3.10 16.97
C ARG A 104 15.19 4.13 17.95
N SER A 105 16.24 3.79 18.71
CA SER A 105 16.87 4.67 19.67
C SER A 105 17.44 5.94 19.02
N SER A 106 18.03 5.81 17.83
CA SER A 106 18.59 6.95 17.09
C SER A 106 17.50 7.95 16.67
N VAL A 107 16.33 7.48 16.27
CA VAL A 107 15.20 8.34 15.87
C VAL A 107 14.58 9.02 17.10
N MET A 108 14.40 8.30 18.20
CA MET A 108 13.80 8.83 19.44
C MET A 108 14.66 9.89 20.12
N SER A 109 15.96 9.90 19.87
CA SER A 109 16.90 10.82 20.54
C SER A 109 17.08 12.18 19.84
N ILE A 110 16.35 12.45 18.73
CA ILE A 110 16.58 13.65 17.91
C ILE A 110 15.98 14.91 18.55
N THR A 111 14.81 14.81 19.21
CA THR A 111 14.11 15.96 19.80
C THR A 111 13.26 15.57 21.01
N ASP A 112 13.07 16.51 21.94
CA ASP A 112 12.20 16.36 23.12
C ASP A 112 10.80 16.96 22.91
N ASP A 113 10.58 17.76 21.86
CA ASP A 113 9.27 18.33 21.54
C ASP A 113 8.35 17.23 20.98
N GLN A 114 7.25 16.93 21.69
CA GLN A 114 6.31 15.86 21.31
C GLN A 114 5.72 16.04 19.91
N ARG A 115 5.52 17.29 19.45
CA ARG A 115 5.00 17.58 18.11
C ARG A 115 6.01 17.15 17.05
N LEU A 116 7.28 17.46 17.27
CA LEU A 116 8.37 17.07 16.38
C LEU A 116 8.66 15.56 16.46
N GLN A 117 8.46 14.93 17.63
CA GLN A 117 8.51 13.48 17.77
C GLN A 117 7.43 12.79 16.93
N VAL A 118 6.22 13.35 16.85
CA VAL A 118 5.17 12.84 15.96
C VAL A 118 5.59 12.93 14.49
N LEU A 119 6.20 14.05 14.05
CA LEU A 119 6.73 14.15 12.68
C LEU A 119 7.82 13.10 12.40
N LEU A 120 8.77 12.94 13.31
CA LEU A 120 9.86 11.98 13.12
C LEU A 120 9.39 10.53 13.20
N ILE A 121 8.54 10.20 14.18
CA ILE A 121 8.16 8.80 14.47
C ILE A 121 6.96 8.38 13.65
N ALA A 122 5.84 9.14 13.70
CA ALA A 122 4.63 8.73 12.98
C ALA A 122 4.76 8.94 11.47
N PHE A 123 5.30 10.09 11.03
CA PHE A 123 5.40 10.41 9.61
C PHE A 123 6.67 9.81 8.98
N CYS A 124 7.89 10.27 9.35
CA CYS A 124 9.10 9.84 8.66
C CYS A 124 9.43 8.34 8.92
N PHE A 125 9.51 7.94 10.20
CA PHE A 125 9.87 6.55 10.54
C PHE A 125 8.72 5.59 10.25
N GLY A 126 7.47 6.01 10.42
CA GLY A 126 6.29 5.24 10.02
C GLY A 126 6.27 4.94 8.52
N ALA A 127 6.56 5.93 7.69
CA ALA A 127 6.66 5.76 6.24
C ALA A 127 7.82 4.83 5.85
N PHE A 128 8.97 4.94 6.52
CA PHE A 128 10.09 4.01 6.33
C PHE A 128 9.67 2.56 6.62
N LEU A 129 8.98 2.33 7.72
CA LEU A 129 8.50 0.99 8.08
C LEU A 129 7.43 0.49 7.11
N GLU A 130 6.55 1.36 6.61
CA GLU A 130 5.53 1.00 5.61
C GLU A 130 6.19 0.58 4.30
N GLY A 131 7.18 1.34 3.82
CA GLY A 131 7.95 0.98 2.64
C GLY A 131 8.73 -0.33 2.78
N ALA A 132 9.32 -0.56 3.95
CA ALA A 132 10.17 -1.73 4.20
C ALA A 132 9.40 -3.02 4.53
N ALA A 133 8.29 -2.93 5.27
CA ALA A 133 7.60 -4.10 5.80
C ALA A 133 6.08 -4.10 5.60
N GLY A 134 5.42 -2.95 5.55
CA GLY A 134 3.96 -2.83 5.38
C GLY A 134 3.14 -3.62 6.42
N PHE A 135 1.98 -4.12 5.99
CA PHE A 135 1.12 -5.09 6.72
C PHE A 135 0.66 -4.71 8.14
N GLY A 136 0.56 -3.41 8.45
CA GLY A 136 0.08 -2.90 9.73
C GLY A 136 1.16 -2.81 10.84
N ALA A 137 2.32 -3.42 10.68
CA ALA A 137 3.44 -3.29 11.61
C ALA A 137 3.89 -1.83 11.82
N PRO A 138 3.95 -0.97 10.79
CA PRO A 138 4.32 0.43 10.94
C PRO A 138 3.49 1.18 11.97
N VAL A 139 2.17 1.11 11.86
CA VAL A 139 1.23 1.79 12.78
C VAL A 139 1.37 1.25 14.20
N ALA A 140 1.48 -0.08 14.36
CA ALA A 140 1.65 -0.69 15.68
C ALA A 140 2.92 -0.20 16.38
N ILE A 141 4.05 -0.22 15.67
CA ILE A 141 5.36 0.16 16.22
C ILE A 141 5.38 1.66 16.55
N THR A 142 4.97 2.52 15.62
CA THR A 142 5.02 3.96 15.81
C THR A 142 4.05 4.44 16.88
N ALA A 143 2.84 3.89 16.93
CA ALA A 143 1.86 4.23 17.96
C ALA A 143 2.34 3.79 19.36
N ALA A 144 2.88 2.58 19.50
CA ALA A 144 3.47 2.12 20.76
C ALA A 144 4.65 2.99 21.21
N LEU A 145 5.49 3.44 20.26
CA LEU A 145 6.60 4.38 20.56
C LEU A 145 6.08 5.70 21.09
N LEU A 146 5.07 6.30 20.44
CA LEU A 146 4.49 7.57 20.86
C LEU A 146 3.80 7.46 22.22
N VAL A 147 3.11 6.35 22.51
CA VAL A 147 2.58 6.07 23.86
C VAL A 147 3.71 5.95 24.89
N GLY A 148 4.80 5.26 24.54
CA GLY A 148 5.99 5.17 25.38
C GLY A 148 6.67 6.52 25.66
N LEU A 149 6.47 7.51 24.80
CA LEU A 149 6.92 8.90 24.96
C LEU A 149 5.91 9.78 25.72
N GLY A 150 4.77 9.21 26.15
CA GLY A 150 3.79 9.89 26.99
C GLY A 150 2.60 10.50 26.26
N LEU A 151 2.41 10.21 24.96
CA LEU A 151 1.21 10.63 24.24
C LEU A 151 0.00 9.79 24.69
N ASN A 152 -1.17 10.44 24.70
CA ASN A 152 -2.43 9.73 24.93
C ASN A 152 -2.60 8.60 23.88
N PRO A 153 -2.93 7.36 24.30
CA PRO A 153 -3.04 6.20 23.40
C PRO A 153 -3.94 6.40 22.20
N LEU A 154 -5.11 7.03 22.37
CA LEU A 154 -6.06 7.29 21.29
C LEU A 154 -5.49 8.27 20.25
N TYR A 155 -4.85 9.35 20.72
CA TYR A 155 -4.18 10.31 19.85
C TYR A 155 -2.99 9.68 19.15
N ALA A 156 -2.13 8.93 19.86
CA ALA A 156 -0.98 8.25 19.28
C ALA A 156 -1.41 7.30 18.15
N ALA A 157 -2.42 6.46 18.39
CA ALA A 157 -2.97 5.55 17.39
C ALA A 157 -3.57 6.29 16.19
N GLY A 158 -4.39 7.31 16.45
CA GLY A 158 -5.03 8.10 15.40
C GLY A 158 -4.05 8.89 14.55
N LEU A 159 -3.06 9.56 15.16
CA LEU A 159 -2.02 10.30 14.43
C LEU A 159 -1.17 9.36 13.55
N CYS A 160 -0.82 8.16 14.05
CA CYS A 160 -0.08 7.18 13.26
C CYS A 160 -0.90 6.65 12.08
N LEU A 161 -2.20 6.39 12.26
CA LEU A 161 -3.08 5.99 11.17
C LEU A 161 -3.19 7.07 10.09
N ILE A 162 -3.28 8.34 10.48
CA ILE A 162 -3.33 9.47 9.54
C ILE A 162 -1.98 9.70 8.85
N ALA A 163 -0.87 9.65 9.61
CA ALA A 163 0.47 9.78 9.05
C ALA A 163 0.77 8.72 7.99
N ASN A 164 0.25 7.51 8.20
CA ASN A 164 0.42 6.39 7.27
C ASN A 164 -0.26 6.57 5.90
N THR A 165 -1.08 7.61 5.73
CA THR A 165 -1.75 7.90 4.45
C THR A 165 -0.75 8.27 3.34
N ALA A 166 0.37 8.89 3.67
CA ALA A 166 1.36 9.32 2.69
C ALA A 166 2.08 8.15 1.99
N PRO A 167 2.52 7.08 2.70
CA PRO A 167 3.30 6.00 2.10
C PRO A 167 2.47 4.82 1.55
N VAL A 168 1.25 4.56 2.01
CA VAL A 168 0.55 3.27 1.81
C VAL A 168 0.51 2.76 0.36
N ALA A 169 0.38 3.63 -0.65
CA ALA A 169 0.31 3.21 -2.05
C ALA A 169 1.63 2.57 -2.55
N PHE A 170 2.76 3.00 -1.99
CA PHE A 170 4.08 2.45 -2.27
C PHE A 170 4.59 1.50 -1.17
N GLY A 171 3.72 1.15 -0.21
CA GLY A 171 4.05 0.29 0.91
C GLY A 171 4.51 -1.10 0.49
N ALA A 172 5.30 -1.75 1.36
CA ALA A 172 5.89 -3.05 1.12
C ALA A 172 6.54 -3.14 -0.29
N LEU A 173 7.42 -2.16 -0.60
CA LEU A 173 8.15 -2.08 -1.88
C LEU A 173 7.24 -1.98 -3.11
N GLY A 174 6.20 -1.16 -3.04
CA GLY A 174 5.34 -0.81 -4.17
C GLY A 174 4.38 -1.92 -4.61
N ILE A 175 4.17 -2.95 -3.80
CA ILE A 175 3.27 -4.06 -4.14
C ILE A 175 1.88 -3.60 -4.57
N PRO A 176 1.22 -2.63 -3.91
CA PRO A 176 -0.10 -2.16 -4.35
C PRO A 176 -0.11 -1.70 -5.81
N VAL A 177 0.88 -0.90 -6.20
CA VAL A 177 1.02 -0.39 -7.58
C VAL A 177 1.35 -1.52 -8.57
N ILE A 178 2.23 -2.45 -8.18
CA ILE A 178 2.61 -3.59 -9.01
C ILE A 178 1.37 -4.45 -9.30
N VAL A 179 0.56 -4.74 -8.28
CA VAL A 179 -0.69 -5.51 -8.44
C VAL A 179 -1.71 -4.75 -9.29
N ALA A 180 -1.85 -3.42 -9.10
CA ALA A 180 -2.71 -2.59 -9.94
C ALA A 180 -2.36 -2.73 -11.42
N GLY A 181 -1.07 -2.69 -11.77
CA GLY A 181 -0.59 -2.90 -13.14
C GLY A 181 -0.94 -4.28 -13.68
N GLN A 182 -0.75 -5.30 -12.88
CA GLN A 182 -1.00 -6.69 -13.30
C GLN A 182 -2.48 -6.94 -13.66
N VAL A 183 -3.39 -6.50 -12.79
CA VAL A 183 -4.83 -6.75 -13.01
C VAL A 183 -5.45 -5.83 -14.06
N SER A 184 -4.92 -4.62 -14.25
CA SER A 184 -5.39 -3.66 -15.26
C SER A 184 -4.76 -3.89 -16.63
N GLY A 185 -3.63 -4.58 -16.71
CA GLY A 185 -2.83 -4.74 -17.92
C GLY A 185 -2.02 -3.50 -18.29
N LEU A 186 -1.87 -2.55 -17.37
CA LEU A 186 -1.10 -1.32 -17.55
C LEU A 186 0.32 -1.48 -16.97
N ASP A 187 1.25 -0.66 -17.45
CA ASP A 187 2.62 -0.63 -16.92
C ASP A 187 2.62 -0.13 -15.46
N PRO A 188 3.07 -0.94 -14.48
CA PRO A 188 3.19 -0.52 -13.08
C PRO A 188 4.04 0.73 -12.89
N PHE A 189 5.05 0.95 -13.76
CA PHE A 189 5.85 2.16 -13.71
C PHE A 189 5.01 3.41 -13.99
N LYS A 190 4.13 3.37 -15.01
CA LYS A 190 3.24 4.49 -15.33
C LYS A 190 2.23 4.76 -14.22
N ILE A 191 1.65 3.71 -13.63
CA ILE A 191 0.71 3.84 -12.50
C ILE A 191 1.45 4.44 -11.29
N GLY A 192 2.63 3.95 -10.97
CA GLY A 192 3.47 4.49 -9.89
C GLY A 192 3.85 5.94 -10.12
N ALA A 193 4.24 6.30 -11.34
CA ALA A 193 4.54 7.67 -11.72
C ALA A 193 3.32 8.58 -11.58
N MET A 194 2.12 8.10 -11.94
CA MET A 194 0.87 8.86 -11.80
C MET A 194 0.48 9.03 -10.32
N ALA A 195 0.56 7.98 -9.52
CA ALA A 195 0.38 8.05 -8.06
C ALA A 195 1.38 9.03 -7.43
N GLY A 196 2.63 9.01 -7.89
CA GLY A 196 3.68 9.96 -7.49
C GLY A 196 3.50 11.39 -7.99
N ARG A 197 2.47 11.67 -8.80
CA ARG A 197 2.01 13.03 -9.15
C ARG A 197 0.78 13.46 -8.33
N GLN A 198 0.22 12.56 -7.53
CA GLN A 198 -0.89 12.84 -6.63
C GLN A 198 -0.46 12.88 -5.16
N LEU A 199 0.21 11.83 -4.70
CA LEU A 199 0.56 11.66 -3.28
C LEU A 199 1.49 12.73 -2.69
N PRO A 200 2.45 13.33 -3.43
CA PRO A 200 3.28 14.40 -2.88
C PRO A 200 2.49 15.56 -2.29
N PHE A 201 1.32 15.90 -2.84
CA PHE A 201 0.44 16.92 -2.26
C PHE A 201 -0.06 16.52 -0.87
N LEU A 202 -0.48 15.26 -0.70
CA LEU A 202 -0.83 14.74 0.62
C LEU A 202 0.39 14.66 1.54
N SER A 203 1.53 14.22 1.03
CA SER A 203 2.77 14.09 1.80
C SER A 203 3.27 15.43 2.35
N VAL A 204 3.05 16.52 1.62
CA VAL A 204 3.32 17.87 2.12
C VAL A 204 2.25 18.32 3.11
N PHE A 205 0.99 17.99 2.88
CA PHE A 205 -0.13 18.43 3.71
C PHE A 205 -0.20 17.69 5.06
N VAL A 206 0.04 16.39 5.08
CA VAL A 206 -0.09 15.53 6.28
C VAL A 206 0.74 16.04 7.47
N PRO A 207 2.03 16.43 7.36
CA PRO A 207 2.78 17.01 8.46
C PRO A 207 2.09 18.21 9.12
N PHE A 208 1.56 19.13 8.33
CA PHE A 208 0.81 20.29 8.86
C PHE A 208 -0.48 19.86 9.56
N TRP A 209 -1.17 18.86 8.98
CA TRP A 209 -2.39 18.32 9.56
C TRP A 209 -2.14 17.64 10.91
N LEU A 210 -1.03 16.91 11.04
CA LEU A 210 -0.61 16.31 12.31
C LEU A 210 -0.34 17.39 13.37
N MET A 211 0.36 18.47 13.00
CA MET A 211 0.61 19.59 13.91
C MET A 211 -0.68 20.30 14.32
N PHE A 212 -1.61 20.48 13.38
CA PHE A 212 -2.93 21.04 13.67
C PHE A 212 -3.73 20.17 14.63
N MET A 213 -3.68 18.86 14.47
CA MET A 213 -4.38 17.94 15.37
C MET A 213 -3.79 17.92 16.78
N MET A 214 -2.50 18.16 16.93
CA MET A 214 -1.85 18.16 18.24
C MET A 214 -2.10 19.43 19.04
N ASP A 215 -2.03 20.61 18.42
CA ASP A 215 -2.07 21.90 19.14
C ASP A 215 -2.80 23.00 18.34
N GLY A 216 -3.71 22.60 17.43
CA GLY A 216 -4.51 23.51 16.62
C GLY A 216 -3.66 24.44 15.74
N ALA A 217 -4.19 25.65 15.46
CA ALA A 217 -3.49 26.66 14.66
C ALA A 217 -2.18 27.15 15.28
N LYS A 218 -2.08 27.13 16.63
CA LYS A 218 -0.86 27.48 17.36
C LYS A 218 0.26 26.49 17.05
N GLY A 219 -0.03 25.17 17.11
CA GLY A 219 0.93 24.12 16.78
C GLY A 219 1.48 24.29 15.37
N VAL A 220 0.62 24.53 14.38
CA VAL A 220 1.06 24.81 13.01
C VAL A 220 1.94 26.05 12.95
N LYS A 221 1.54 27.16 13.56
CA LYS A 221 2.30 28.42 13.53
C LYS A 221 3.70 28.29 14.17
N GLU A 222 3.83 27.48 15.21
CA GLU A 222 5.10 27.32 15.90
C GLU A 222 6.02 26.28 15.24
N THR A 223 5.48 25.28 14.53
CA THR A 223 6.26 24.17 13.97
C THR A 223 6.24 24.10 12.44
N TRP A 224 5.61 25.07 11.74
CA TRP A 224 5.48 25.04 10.29
C TRP A 224 6.80 24.84 9.52
N PRO A 225 7.97 25.39 9.96
CA PRO A 225 9.19 25.17 9.20
C PRO A 225 9.63 23.69 9.22
N ALA A 226 9.47 23.02 10.38
CA ALA A 226 9.78 21.59 10.51
C ALA A 226 8.78 20.73 9.71
N ALA A 227 7.48 21.07 9.77
CA ALA A 227 6.45 20.39 8.97
C ALA A 227 6.70 20.56 7.46
N LEU A 228 7.13 21.76 7.04
CA LEU A 228 7.48 22.05 5.65
C LEU A 228 8.70 21.24 5.20
N VAL A 229 9.77 21.23 5.99
CA VAL A 229 10.98 20.45 5.68
C VAL A 229 10.65 18.97 5.57
N ALA A 230 9.90 18.39 6.53
CA ALA A 230 9.50 17.00 6.48
C ALA A 230 8.64 16.70 5.25
N GLY A 231 7.59 17.48 5.03
CA GLY A 231 6.64 17.27 3.93
C GLY A 231 7.26 17.48 2.54
N LEU A 232 8.00 18.58 2.33
CA LEU A 232 8.61 18.87 1.03
C LEU A 232 9.71 17.87 0.68
N SER A 233 10.62 17.57 1.61
CA SER A 233 11.68 16.60 1.35
C SER A 233 11.12 15.22 1.04
N PHE A 234 10.06 14.81 1.74
CA PHE A 234 9.34 13.57 1.46
C PHE A 234 8.68 13.62 0.08
N GLY A 235 7.82 14.63 -0.17
CA GLY A 235 7.04 14.73 -1.40
C GLY A 235 7.89 14.88 -2.66
N ILE A 236 8.96 15.69 -2.62
CA ILE A 236 9.89 15.83 -3.75
C ILE A 236 10.59 14.51 -4.04
N THR A 237 11.08 13.81 -3.01
CA THR A 237 11.74 12.52 -3.19
C THR A 237 10.77 11.45 -3.68
N GLN A 238 9.53 11.43 -3.16
CA GLN A 238 8.47 10.53 -3.61
C GLN A 238 8.16 10.73 -5.09
N TYR A 239 8.04 11.99 -5.53
CA TYR A 239 7.86 12.32 -6.95
C TYR A 239 9.04 11.85 -7.80
N LEU A 240 10.27 12.21 -7.42
CA LEU A 240 11.47 11.86 -8.19
C LEU A 240 11.65 10.34 -8.28
N THR A 241 11.51 9.63 -7.17
CA THR A 241 11.70 8.17 -7.15
C THR A 241 10.64 7.45 -7.97
N SER A 242 9.36 7.80 -7.80
CA SER A 242 8.26 7.15 -8.51
C SER A 242 8.26 7.43 -10.02
N ASN A 243 8.67 8.62 -10.44
CA ASN A 243 8.66 9.02 -11.85
C ASN A 243 9.93 8.63 -12.62
N TYR A 244 11.08 8.39 -11.96
CA TYR A 244 12.35 8.15 -12.63
C TYR A 244 13.03 6.83 -12.25
N ILE A 245 12.68 6.23 -11.12
CA ILE A 245 13.27 4.95 -10.66
C ILE A 245 12.26 3.82 -10.77
N GLY A 246 11.12 3.91 -10.04
CA GLY A 246 10.08 2.90 -10.08
C GLY A 246 9.20 2.94 -8.83
N PRO A 247 8.15 2.08 -8.78
CA PRO A 247 7.20 2.06 -7.67
C PRO A 247 7.73 1.40 -6.38
N GLU A 248 8.86 0.69 -6.44
CA GLU A 248 9.35 -0.11 -5.32
C GLU A 248 10.00 0.71 -4.21
N LEU A 249 10.59 1.86 -4.53
CA LEU A 249 11.44 2.61 -3.60
C LEU A 249 10.88 3.94 -3.05
N PRO A 250 9.77 4.53 -3.54
CA PRO A 250 9.38 5.89 -3.16
C PRO A 250 9.28 6.09 -1.64
N ASP A 251 8.71 5.13 -0.91
CA ASP A 251 8.54 5.27 0.55
C ASP A 251 9.86 5.24 1.30
N ILE A 252 10.72 4.27 0.97
CA ILE A 252 12.01 4.11 1.67
C ILE A 252 12.89 5.33 1.44
N THR A 253 13.05 5.74 0.17
CA THR A 253 13.89 6.88 -0.18
C THR A 253 13.34 8.19 0.39
N SER A 254 12.03 8.42 0.28
CA SER A 254 11.38 9.63 0.79
C SER A 254 11.46 9.72 2.30
N ALA A 255 11.22 8.61 3.00
CA ALA A 255 11.32 8.54 4.45
C ALA A 255 12.73 8.80 4.94
N LEU A 256 13.75 8.18 4.32
CA LEU A 256 15.16 8.39 4.66
C LEU A 256 15.58 9.84 4.42
N VAL A 257 15.28 10.39 3.24
CA VAL A 257 15.62 11.80 2.92
C VAL A 257 14.90 12.76 3.86
N SER A 258 13.60 12.55 4.11
CA SER A 258 12.83 13.40 5.03
C SER A 258 13.35 13.34 6.46
N MET A 259 13.68 12.14 6.94
CA MET A 259 14.24 11.95 8.29
C MET A 259 15.61 12.62 8.44
N VAL A 260 16.48 12.50 7.44
CA VAL A 260 17.80 13.14 7.42
C VAL A 260 17.64 14.65 7.35
N ALA A 261 16.83 15.16 6.41
CA ALA A 261 16.59 16.58 6.24
C ALA A 261 16.02 17.22 7.52
N LEU A 262 15.00 16.58 8.13
CA LEU A 262 14.40 17.06 9.37
C LEU A 262 15.42 17.01 10.53
N THR A 263 16.20 15.94 10.66
CA THR A 263 17.23 15.82 11.70
C THR A 263 18.28 16.92 11.61
N PHE A 264 18.78 17.20 10.40
CA PHE A 264 19.72 18.31 10.21
C PHE A 264 19.09 19.65 10.47
N PHE A 265 17.86 19.87 10.01
CA PHE A 265 17.13 21.10 10.24
C PHE A 265 16.94 21.38 11.74
N LEU A 266 16.58 20.37 12.54
CA LEU A 266 16.37 20.51 13.98
C LEU A 266 17.65 20.76 14.79
N LYS A 267 18.85 20.58 14.20
CA LYS A 267 20.11 21.02 14.82
C LYS A 267 20.31 22.54 14.75
N VAL A 268 19.71 23.20 13.74
CA VAL A 268 19.88 24.64 13.51
C VAL A 268 18.66 25.43 13.97
N TRP A 269 17.48 24.78 13.98
CA TRP A 269 16.22 25.42 14.31
C TRP A 269 15.44 24.57 15.32
N GLN A 270 14.92 25.22 16.33
CA GLN A 270 14.00 24.60 17.30
C GLN A 270 12.82 25.56 17.55
N PRO A 271 11.59 25.05 17.72
CA PRO A 271 10.46 25.89 18.07
C PRO A 271 10.71 26.55 19.42
N LYS A 272 10.16 27.77 19.61
CA LYS A 272 10.15 28.42 20.94
C LYS A 272 9.47 27.46 21.90
N LYS A 273 10.10 27.17 23.05
CA LYS A 273 9.52 26.30 24.09
C LYS A 273 8.19 26.90 24.51
N SER A 274 7.09 26.33 24.02
CA SER A 274 5.78 26.52 24.63
C SER A 274 5.82 25.84 25.98
N GLY A 275 5.58 26.57 27.05
CA GLY A 275 5.41 25.99 28.36
C GLY A 275 4.36 24.87 28.25
N GLU A 276 4.70 23.69 28.77
CA GLU A 276 3.89 22.48 28.95
C GLU A 276 2.66 22.38 28.01
N THR A 277 2.88 21.86 26.81
CA THR A 277 1.75 21.45 25.96
C THR A 277 1.38 20.02 26.32
N VAL A 278 0.74 19.87 27.46
CA VAL A 278 -0.16 18.74 27.71
C VAL A 278 -1.27 18.88 26.68
N VAL A 279 -1.50 17.89 25.83
CA VAL A 279 -2.74 17.77 25.05
C VAL A 279 -3.86 17.63 26.08
N SER A 280 -4.30 18.78 26.59
CA SER A 280 -5.42 18.91 27.51
C SER A 280 -6.68 18.63 26.70
N SER A 281 -7.45 17.70 27.16
CA SER A 281 -8.76 17.28 26.69
C SER A 281 -9.76 18.45 26.63
N SER A 282 -9.69 19.25 25.58
CA SER A 282 -10.76 20.17 25.25
C SER A 282 -11.48 19.69 23.99
N GLY A 283 -12.35 18.73 24.17
CA GLY A 283 -13.26 18.29 23.11
C GLY A 283 -13.66 16.82 23.21
N GLY A 284 -14.54 16.48 24.17
CA GLY A 284 -15.32 15.26 24.13
C GLY A 284 -14.97 14.21 25.19
N ALA A 285 -15.86 14.10 26.19
CA ALA A 285 -16.05 13.05 27.17
C ALA A 285 -14.83 12.62 28.01
N ALA A 286 -14.86 13.02 29.27
CA ALA A 286 -13.96 12.58 30.34
C ALA A 286 -13.96 11.03 30.42
N VAL A 287 -12.85 10.40 30.06
CA VAL A 287 -12.54 9.04 30.49
C VAL A 287 -11.77 9.18 31.80
N MET A 288 -12.42 8.81 32.90
CA MET A 288 -11.83 8.73 34.23
C MET A 288 -10.68 7.71 34.22
N GLY A 289 -9.47 8.18 34.26
CA GLY A 289 -8.24 7.44 34.54
C GLY A 289 -7.37 8.30 35.45
N ASN A 290 -7.00 7.76 36.57
CA ASN A 290 -6.27 8.35 37.69
C ASN A 290 -5.18 9.37 37.27
N PRO A 291 -5.22 10.65 37.71
CA PRO A 291 -4.31 11.72 37.23
C PRO A 291 -2.88 11.64 37.80
N GLY A 292 -2.51 10.59 38.48
CA GLY A 292 -1.33 10.62 39.39
C GLY A 292 0.01 10.09 38.85
N SER A 293 0.12 9.55 37.61
CA SER A 293 1.37 8.88 37.21
C SER A 293 2.02 9.32 35.89
N PHE A 294 1.50 10.35 35.21
CA PHE A 294 1.98 10.73 33.86
C PHE A 294 2.86 11.97 33.77
N ASN A 295 3.18 12.64 34.89
CA ASN A 295 3.99 13.85 34.91
C ASN A 295 5.43 13.58 35.40
N GLN A 296 6.22 12.89 34.61
CA GLN A 296 7.69 13.05 34.68
C GLN A 296 8.18 13.48 33.31
N PRO A 297 8.76 14.69 33.16
CA PRO A 297 9.52 15.05 31.97
C PRO A 297 10.73 14.12 31.90
N ARG A 298 10.67 13.13 31.00
CA ARG A 298 11.85 12.31 30.70
C ARG A 298 12.83 13.21 29.95
N SER A 299 13.93 13.50 30.63
CA SER A 299 15.10 14.17 30.04
C SER A 299 15.50 13.50 28.71
N SER A 300 15.97 14.31 27.75
CA SER A 300 16.48 13.88 26.45
C SER A 300 17.38 12.65 26.62
N VAL A 301 16.89 11.50 26.15
CA VAL A 301 17.70 10.28 26.10
C VAL A 301 18.64 10.43 24.92
N LYS A 302 19.84 10.97 25.16
CA LYS A 302 20.89 10.91 24.12
C LYS A 302 21.05 9.46 23.69
N SER A 303 21.08 9.22 22.38
CA SER A 303 21.32 7.88 21.86
C SER A 303 22.63 7.35 22.45
N PRO A 304 22.62 6.18 23.10
CA PRO A 304 23.83 5.59 23.66
C PRO A 304 24.79 5.07 22.59
N TYR A 305 24.39 5.17 21.30
CA TYR A 305 25.10 4.58 20.18
C TYR A 305 25.95 5.60 19.42
N THR A 306 27.11 5.16 18.95
CA THR A 306 28.00 5.96 18.10
C THR A 306 27.45 6.08 16.70
N MET A 307 27.87 7.11 15.94
CA MET A 307 27.47 7.29 14.54
C MET A 307 27.81 6.08 13.66
N GLY A 308 28.94 5.40 13.93
CA GLY A 308 29.30 4.17 13.21
C GLY A 308 28.34 3.01 13.48
N GLN A 309 27.87 2.86 14.72
CA GLN A 309 26.85 1.85 15.07
C GLN A 309 25.51 2.18 14.42
N ILE A 310 25.10 3.45 14.42
CA ILE A 310 23.87 3.90 13.75
C ILE A 310 23.96 3.62 12.26
N PHE A 311 25.06 4.03 11.58
CA PHE A 311 25.24 3.75 10.14
C PHE A 311 25.23 2.25 9.83
N LYS A 312 25.89 1.44 10.66
CA LYS A 312 25.85 -0.01 10.52
C LYS A 312 24.43 -0.58 10.70
N ALA A 313 23.64 -0.03 11.62
CA ALA A 313 22.26 -0.45 11.83
C ALA A 313 21.36 -0.14 10.63
N TRP A 314 21.57 1.00 9.95
CA TRP A 314 20.84 1.39 8.75
C TRP A 314 21.32 0.68 7.46
N SER A 315 22.50 0.03 7.50
CA SER A 315 23.11 -0.56 6.31
C SER A 315 22.23 -1.57 5.55
N PRO A 316 21.37 -2.43 6.17
CA PRO A 316 20.49 -3.34 5.44
C PRO A 316 19.55 -2.62 4.48
N PHE A 317 19.02 -1.47 4.90
CA PHE A 317 18.06 -0.70 4.11
C PHE A 317 18.75 0.17 3.05
N LEU A 318 19.98 0.62 3.31
CA LEU A 318 20.83 1.27 2.31
C LEU A 318 21.22 0.28 1.21
N ILE A 319 21.61 -0.94 1.57
CA ILE A 319 21.89 -2.03 0.63
C ILE A 319 20.63 -2.34 -0.19
N LEU A 320 19.46 -2.45 0.47
CA LEU A 320 18.19 -2.66 -0.20
C LEU A 320 17.91 -1.59 -1.25
N THR A 321 18.07 -0.32 -0.89
CA THR A 321 17.85 0.81 -1.81
C THR A 321 18.75 0.71 -3.03
N VAL A 322 20.04 0.44 -2.84
CA VAL A 322 21.00 0.29 -3.94
C VAL A 322 20.65 -0.91 -4.83
N MET A 323 20.40 -2.07 -4.23
CA MET A 323 20.10 -3.29 -4.98
C MET A 323 18.82 -3.16 -5.80
N VAL A 324 17.72 -2.68 -5.19
CA VAL A 324 16.46 -2.49 -5.93
C VAL A 324 16.64 -1.44 -7.02
N THR A 325 17.38 -0.35 -6.78
CA THR A 325 17.69 0.63 -7.84
C THR A 325 18.40 -0.04 -9.01
N ILE A 326 19.41 -0.89 -8.77
CA ILE A 326 20.11 -1.62 -9.85
C ILE A 326 19.10 -2.46 -10.65
N TRP A 327 18.19 -3.18 -9.98
CA TRP A 327 17.17 -4.01 -10.63
C TRP A 327 16.17 -3.21 -11.48
N THR A 328 15.94 -1.93 -11.16
CA THR A 328 15.04 -1.06 -11.95
C THR A 328 15.71 -0.43 -13.16
N LEU A 329 17.05 -0.41 -13.24
CA LEU A 329 17.78 0.18 -14.36
C LEU A 329 17.47 -0.51 -15.68
N LYS A 330 17.24 0.29 -16.74
CA LYS A 330 16.97 -0.21 -18.09
C LYS A 330 18.03 -1.19 -18.59
N PRO A 331 19.37 -0.94 -18.45
CA PRO A 331 20.39 -1.89 -18.87
C PRO A 331 20.29 -3.24 -18.16
N PHE A 332 19.99 -3.25 -16.85
CA PHE A 332 19.81 -4.50 -16.10
C PHE A 332 18.57 -5.27 -16.57
N LYS A 333 17.43 -4.60 -16.72
CA LYS A 333 16.21 -5.24 -17.23
C LYS A 333 16.39 -5.79 -18.65
N ALA A 334 17.13 -5.09 -19.50
CA ALA A 334 17.41 -5.53 -20.87
C ALA A 334 18.15 -6.86 -20.95
N MET A 335 18.95 -7.23 -19.94
CA MET A 335 19.66 -8.52 -19.90
C MET A 335 18.71 -9.72 -19.89
N PHE A 336 17.46 -9.55 -19.42
CA PHE A 336 16.45 -10.62 -19.28
C PHE A 336 15.41 -10.61 -20.40
N LEU A 337 15.45 -9.64 -21.31
CA LEU A 337 14.56 -9.60 -22.47
C LEU A 337 15.07 -10.51 -23.59
N ALA A 338 14.26 -10.69 -24.63
CA ALA A 338 14.62 -11.47 -25.81
C ALA A 338 15.93 -10.95 -26.42
N GLY A 339 16.90 -11.84 -26.61
CA GLY A 339 18.27 -11.52 -27.09
C GLY A 339 19.24 -11.04 -25.99
N GLY A 340 18.81 -10.88 -24.75
CA GLY A 340 19.67 -10.51 -23.63
C GLY A 340 20.48 -11.69 -23.06
N ALA A 341 21.64 -11.39 -22.45
CA ALA A 341 22.57 -12.41 -21.93
C ALA A 341 21.98 -13.35 -20.87
N MET A 342 20.92 -12.93 -20.17
CA MET A 342 20.27 -13.68 -19.09
C MET A 342 18.82 -14.06 -19.44
N GLN A 343 18.45 -14.05 -20.71
CA GLN A 343 17.10 -14.41 -21.18
C GLN A 343 16.64 -15.78 -20.67
N ALA A 344 17.55 -16.76 -20.55
CA ALA A 344 17.24 -18.11 -20.08
C ALA A 344 16.64 -18.16 -18.65
N TRP A 345 16.81 -17.11 -17.86
CA TRP A 345 16.26 -16.99 -16.51
C TRP A 345 14.83 -16.41 -16.46
N THR A 346 14.24 -16.14 -17.62
CA THR A 346 12.86 -15.68 -17.77
C THR A 346 12.09 -16.67 -18.61
N MET A 347 11.06 -17.29 -18.04
CA MET A 347 10.19 -18.23 -18.72
C MET A 347 8.82 -17.58 -18.91
N ASN A 348 8.33 -17.57 -20.14
CA ASN A 348 7.00 -17.13 -20.50
C ASN A 348 6.14 -18.37 -20.78
N ILE A 349 5.20 -18.67 -19.90
CA ILE A 349 4.39 -19.89 -19.93
C ILE A 349 2.96 -19.53 -20.33
N PRO A 350 2.51 -19.81 -21.58
CA PRO A 350 1.11 -19.63 -21.96
C PRO A 350 0.20 -20.51 -21.08
N ILE A 351 -0.85 -19.93 -20.53
CA ILE A 351 -1.78 -20.69 -19.67
C ILE A 351 -2.71 -21.52 -20.53
N PRO A 352 -2.66 -22.85 -20.40
CA PRO A 352 -3.53 -23.76 -21.14
C PRO A 352 -5.00 -23.40 -20.89
N TYR A 353 -5.85 -23.56 -21.90
CA TYR A 353 -7.28 -23.24 -21.89
C TYR A 353 -7.64 -21.77 -21.70
N LEU A 354 -6.66 -20.83 -21.65
CA LEU A 354 -6.94 -19.42 -21.40
C LEU A 354 -6.27 -18.50 -22.41
N ASP A 355 -4.96 -18.72 -22.70
CA ASP A 355 -4.18 -17.81 -23.53
C ASP A 355 -4.77 -17.70 -24.94
N GLN A 356 -5.08 -16.46 -25.37
CA GLN A 356 -5.68 -16.10 -26.65
C GLN A 356 -7.06 -16.77 -26.95
N LEU A 357 -7.68 -17.41 -25.97
CA LEU A 357 -8.96 -18.12 -26.14
C LEU A 357 -10.16 -17.34 -25.62
N VAL A 358 -9.95 -16.35 -24.76
CA VAL A 358 -10.99 -15.43 -24.27
C VAL A 358 -10.95 -14.15 -25.12
N MET A 359 -12.10 -13.78 -25.67
CA MET A 359 -12.22 -12.60 -26.55
C MET A 359 -13.01 -11.50 -25.86
N LYS A 360 -12.44 -10.31 -25.75
CA LYS A 360 -13.21 -9.08 -25.47
C LYS A 360 -13.99 -8.68 -26.71
N THR A 361 -15.20 -8.16 -26.52
CA THR A 361 -16.12 -7.78 -27.59
C THR A 361 -16.70 -6.37 -27.36
N ALA A 362 -17.51 -5.88 -28.31
CA ALA A 362 -18.26 -4.65 -28.12
C ALA A 362 -19.24 -4.77 -26.93
N PRO A 363 -19.48 -3.70 -26.15
CA PRO A 363 -19.00 -2.35 -26.33
C PRO A 363 -17.64 -2.05 -25.65
N ILE A 364 -16.98 -3.04 -25.04
CA ILE A 364 -15.72 -2.83 -24.30
C ILE A 364 -14.57 -2.51 -25.25
N VAL A 365 -14.54 -3.18 -26.40
CA VAL A 365 -13.58 -2.93 -27.49
C VAL A 365 -14.34 -2.82 -28.81
N ALA A 366 -13.86 -2.00 -29.74
CA ALA A 366 -14.51 -1.81 -31.03
C ALA A 366 -14.45 -3.06 -31.91
N THR A 367 -13.32 -3.78 -31.87
CA THR A 367 -13.11 -5.05 -32.59
C THR A 367 -12.77 -6.14 -31.60
N ALA A 368 -13.30 -7.34 -31.80
CA ALA A 368 -13.04 -8.48 -30.93
C ALA A 368 -11.53 -8.71 -30.79
N THR A 369 -11.03 -8.69 -29.57
CA THR A 369 -9.60 -8.78 -29.25
C THR A 369 -9.35 -9.92 -28.28
N ALA A 370 -8.40 -10.79 -28.61
CA ALA A 370 -8.00 -11.90 -27.75
C ALA A 370 -7.25 -11.41 -26.50
N MET A 371 -7.55 -11.99 -25.37
CA MET A 371 -6.86 -11.69 -24.10
C MET A 371 -5.64 -12.58 -23.96
N PRO A 372 -4.44 -12.02 -23.78
CA PRO A 372 -3.25 -12.81 -23.47
C PRO A 372 -3.33 -13.35 -22.04
N ALA A 373 -2.85 -14.56 -21.85
CA ALA A 373 -2.71 -15.20 -20.54
C ALA A 373 -1.37 -15.95 -20.47
N VAL A 374 -0.28 -15.18 -20.38
CA VAL A 374 1.09 -15.68 -20.32
C VAL A 374 1.68 -15.44 -18.94
N TYR A 375 1.96 -16.51 -18.21
CA TYR A 375 2.62 -16.43 -16.91
C TYR A 375 4.12 -16.22 -17.10
N LYS A 376 4.60 -15.08 -16.65
CA LYS A 376 6.03 -14.74 -16.68
C LYS A 376 6.69 -15.18 -15.36
N PHE A 377 7.54 -16.19 -15.45
CA PHE A 377 8.35 -16.62 -14.32
C PHE A 377 9.80 -16.11 -14.52
N ASP A 378 10.15 -15.06 -13.80
CA ASP A 378 11.45 -14.36 -13.89
C ASP A 378 12.22 -14.52 -12.56
N LEU A 379 13.00 -15.59 -12.44
CA LEU A 379 13.63 -15.96 -11.18
C LEU A 379 14.60 -14.89 -10.65
N ILE A 380 15.46 -14.36 -11.51
CA ILE A 380 16.48 -13.38 -11.11
C ILE A 380 15.97 -11.95 -11.27
N ALA A 381 15.23 -11.65 -12.34
CA ALA A 381 14.75 -10.30 -12.62
C ALA A 381 13.66 -9.81 -11.66
N ALA A 382 13.01 -10.71 -10.89
CA ALA A 382 11.98 -10.34 -9.93
C ALA A 382 12.53 -9.43 -8.82
N SER A 383 11.79 -8.38 -8.46
CA SER A 383 12.15 -7.44 -7.38
C SER A 383 12.36 -8.15 -6.03
N GLY A 384 11.58 -9.21 -5.75
CA GLY A 384 11.77 -10.02 -4.53
C GLY A 384 13.16 -10.69 -4.45
N THR A 385 13.76 -11.01 -5.59
CA THR A 385 15.11 -11.59 -5.65
C THR A 385 16.18 -10.53 -5.35
N ALA A 386 15.99 -9.28 -5.81
CA ALA A 386 16.84 -8.15 -5.40
C ALA A 386 16.84 -7.96 -3.87
N ILE A 387 15.64 -8.07 -3.27
CA ILE A 387 15.47 -7.95 -1.81
C ILE A 387 16.15 -9.12 -1.10
N LEU A 388 16.02 -10.35 -1.61
CA LEU A 388 16.71 -11.51 -1.04
C LEU A 388 18.24 -11.34 -1.10
N PHE A 389 18.79 -10.88 -2.21
CA PHE A 389 20.22 -10.57 -2.30
C PHE A 389 20.62 -9.47 -1.33
N SER A 390 19.77 -8.45 -1.15
CA SER A 390 19.99 -7.41 -0.14
C SER A 390 20.05 -8.02 1.28
N ALA A 391 19.17 -8.97 1.59
CA ALA A 391 19.16 -9.67 2.87
C ALA A 391 20.42 -10.51 3.09
N ILE A 392 20.90 -11.20 2.05
CA ILE A 392 22.16 -11.98 2.10
C ILE A 392 23.36 -11.05 2.33
N LEU A 393 23.45 -9.94 1.60
CA LEU A 393 24.51 -8.95 1.81
C LEU A 393 24.44 -8.31 3.21
N ALA A 394 23.23 -8.02 3.69
CA ALA A 394 23.02 -7.52 5.04
C ALA A 394 23.49 -8.53 6.11
N MET A 395 23.26 -9.83 5.91
CA MET A 395 23.78 -10.88 6.80
C MET A 395 25.32 -10.84 6.88
N ILE A 396 26.00 -10.64 5.75
CA ILE A 396 27.46 -10.53 5.70
C ILE A 396 27.94 -9.30 6.49
N VAL A 397 27.36 -8.12 6.20
CA VAL A 397 27.73 -6.84 6.87
C VAL A 397 27.46 -6.87 8.36
N LEU A 398 26.34 -7.46 8.78
CA LEU A 398 25.93 -7.59 10.19
C LEU A 398 26.55 -8.80 10.88
N ARG A 399 27.30 -9.64 10.17
CA ARG A 399 27.93 -10.88 10.66
C ARG A 399 26.89 -11.85 11.26
N ILE A 400 25.74 -11.97 10.60
CA ILE A 400 24.70 -12.94 10.96
C ILE A 400 25.08 -14.31 10.39
N THR A 401 25.04 -15.35 11.22
CA THR A 401 25.40 -16.70 10.78
C THR A 401 24.40 -17.26 9.77
N PRO A 402 24.83 -18.09 8.79
CA PRO A 402 23.92 -18.73 7.84
C PRO A 402 22.80 -19.53 8.51
N SER A 403 23.09 -20.18 9.66
CA SER A 403 22.11 -20.92 10.45
C SER A 403 21.00 -20.00 10.97
N THR A 404 21.36 -18.83 11.54
CA THR A 404 20.39 -17.82 11.98
C THR A 404 19.57 -17.29 10.80
N GLY A 405 20.21 -17.03 9.65
CA GLY A 405 19.52 -16.62 8.43
C GLY A 405 18.49 -17.64 7.98
N LEU A 406 18.87 -18.91 7.86
CA LEU A 406 17.97 -19.99 7.45
C LEU A 406 16.79 -20.18 8.43
N THR A 407 17.07 -20.13 9.73
CA THR A 407 16.03 -20.21 10.76
C THR A 407 15.05 -19.05 10.64
N THR A 408 15.56 -17.82 10.46
CA THR A 408 14.73 -16.62 10.28
C THR A 408 13.88 -16.70 9.01
N PHE A 409 14.44 -17.23 7.91
CA PHE A 409 13.70 -17.43 6.67
C PHE A 409 12.55 -18.43 6.84
N LYS A 410 12.81 -19.58 7.48
CA LYS A 410 11.77 -20.57 7.80
C LYS A 410 10.67 -20.01 8.69
N GLU A 411 11.03 -19.25 9.72
CA GLU A 411 10.06 -18.56 10.58
C GLU A 411 9.23 -17.54 9.80
N THR A 412 9.84 -16.81 8.86
CA THR A 412 9.16 -15.86 7.98
C THR A 412 8.11 -16.57 7.12
N LEU A 413 8.48 -17.68 6.47
CA LEU A 413 7.53 -18.48 5.68
C LEU A 413 6.38 -19.03 6.53
N LYS A 414 6.69 -19.55 7.73
CA LYS A 414 5.68 -20.07 8.66
C LYS A 414 4.69 -19.00 9.10
N GLU A 415 5.17 -17.79 9.39
CA GLU A 415 4.33 -16.66 9.81
C GLU A 415 3.46 -16.14 8.65
N LEU A 416 4.05 -15.99 7.46
CA LEU A 416 3.36 -15.44 6.30
C LEU A 416 2.49 -16.44 5.54
N ARG A 417 2.48 -17.73 5.88
CA ARG A 417 1.78 -18.79 5.12
C ARG A 417 0.33 -18.44 4.77
N TRP A 418 -0.42 -17.89 5.72
CA TRP A 418 -1.82 -17.54 5.51
C TRP A 418 -2.00 -16.22 4.75
N ALA A 419 -1.08 -15.28 4.90
CA ALA A 419 -1.05 -14.07 4.09
C ALA A 419 -0.75 -14.41 2.62
N ILE A 420 0.20 -15.30 2.36
CA ILE A 420 0.54 -15.80 1.03
C ILE A 420 -0.68 -16.46 0.37
N VAL A 421 -1.36 -17.35 1.08
CA VAL A 421 -2.59 -18.00 0.59
C VAL A 421 -3.67 -16.97 0.31
N SER A 422 -3.89 -15.99 1.21
CA SER A 422 -4.88 -14.93 1.00
C SER A 422 -4.61 -14.11 -0.26
N ILE A 423 -3.36 -13.74 -0.51
CA ILE A 423 -2.97 -12.99 -1.71
C ILE A 423 -3.24 -13.81 -2.97
N GLY A 424 -2.84 -15.09 -2.97
CA GLY A 424 -3.14 -16.01 -4.07
C GLY A 424 -4.63 -16.10 -4.37
N MET A 425 -5.48 -16.25 -3.33
CA MET A 425 -6.94 -16.35 -3.49
C MET A 425 -7.57 -15.06 -4.01
N VAL A 426 -7.13 -13.89 -3.51
CA VAL A 426 -7.66 -12.58 -3.97
C VAL A 426 -7.27 -12.32 -5.43
N LEU A 427 -6.05 -12.64 -5.84
CA LEU A 427 -5.65 -12.50 -7.24
C LEU A 427 -6.33 -13.54 -8.14
N ALA A 428 -6.52 -14.77 -7.69
CA ALA A 428 -7.32 -15.77 -8.40
C ALA A 428 -8.75 -15.25 -8.66
N PHE A 429 -9.39 -14.69 -7.62
CA PHE A 429 -10.69 -14.07 -7.74
C PHE A 429 -10.69 -12.90 -8.74
N ALA A 430 -9.73 -11.99 -8.67
CA ALA A 430 -9.62 -10.85 -9.59
C ALA A 430 -9.45 -11.31 -11.05
N PHE A 431 -8.64 -12.34 -11.29
CA PHE A 431 -8.44 -12.89 -12.63
C PHE A 431 -9.71 -13.57 -13.17
N VAL A 432 -10.43 -14.33 -12.35
CA VAL A 432 -11.74 -14.89 -12.74
C VAL A 432 -12.70 -13.77 -13.14
N MET A 433 -12.80 -12.70 -12.35
CA MET A 433 -13.66 -11.56 -12.69
C MET A 433 -13.27 -10.89 -14.02
N ASN A 434 -11.95 -10.75 -14.28
CA ASN A 434 -11.45 -10.16 -15.50
C ASN A 434 -11.75 -11.02 -16.75
N TYR A 435 -11.39 -12.29 -16.68
CA TYR A 435 -11.54 -13.19 -17.84
C TYR A 435 -13.00 -13.55 -18.10
N SER A 436 -13.87 -13.56 -17.08
CA SER A 436 -15.30 -13.85 -17.26
C SER A 436 -16.13 -12.69 -17.83
N GLY A 437 -15.59 -11.46 -17.85
CA GLY A 437 -16.34 -10.26 -18.25
C GLY A 437 -17.12 -9.60 -17.08
N MET A 438 -17.11 -10.15 -15.87
CA MET A 438 -17.77 -9.54 -14.71
C MET A 438 -17.26 -8.13 -14.43
N SER A 439 -15.93 -7.93 -14.44
CA SER A 439 -15.32 -6.60 -14.26
C SER A 439 -15.77 -5.62 -15.34
N SER A 440 -15.84 -6.07 -16.59
CA SER A 440 -16.29 -5.25 -17.72
C SER A 440 -17.76 -4.87 -17.62
N THR A 441 -18.61 -5.80 -17.16
CA THR A 441 -20.04 -5.53 -16.91
C THR A 441 -20.24 -4.44 -15.85
N LEU A 442 -19.49 -4.52 -14.75
CA LEU A 442 -19.52 -3.48 -13.70
C LEU A 442 -18.97 -2.14 -14.20
N ALA A 443 -17.93 -2.18 -15.06
CA ALA A 443 -17.36 -0.99 -15.67
C ALA A 443 -18.38 -0.25 -16.56
N LEU A 444 -19.21 -0.97 -17.31
CA LEU A 444 -20.28 -0.37 -18.11
C LEU A 444 -21.34 0.33 -17.26
N VAL A 445 -21.66 -0.21 -16.08
CA VAL A 445 -22.56 0.47 -15.12
C VAL A 445 -21.91 1.75 -14.60
N LEU A 446 -20.66 1.69 -14.18
CA LEU A 446 -19.94 2.85 -13.67
C LEU A 446 -19.70 3.92 -14.75
N ALA A 447 -19.53 3.51 -16.00
CA ALA A 447 -19.42 4.44 -17.12
C ALA A 447 -20.67 5.31 -17.28
N GLY A 448 -21.83 4.86 -16.78
CA GLY A 448 -23.05 5.67 -16.72
C GLY A 448 -22.93 6.93 -15.85
N THR A 449 -21.92 7.04 -14.98
CA THR A 449 -21.63 8.27 -14.22
C THR A 449 -20.97 9.35 -15.09
N GLY A 450 -20.53 9.00 -16.30
CA GLY A 450 -19.96 9.92 -17.28
C GLY A 450 -18.81 10.76 -16.72
N ALA A 451 -18.85 12.06 -16.98
CA ALA A 451 -17.80 13.00 -16.59
C ALA A 451 -17.55 13.10 -15.05
N ALA A 452 -18.47 12.62 -14.22
CA ALA A 452 -18.29 12.60 -12.77
C ALA A 452 -17.41 11.44 -12.29
N PHE A 453 -17.16 10.44 -13.13
CA PHE A 453 -16.39 9.25 -12.76
C PHE A 453 -15.01 9.56 -12.14
N PRO A 454 -14.18 10.47 -12.68
CA PRO A 454 -12.88 10.76 -12.08
C PRO A 454 -12.93 11.24 -10.64
N PHE A 455 -14.02 11.93 -10.24
CA PHE A 455 -14.21 12.31 -8.84
C PHE A 455 -14.53 11.10 -7.96
N PHE A 456 -15.37 10.17 -8.44
CA PHE A 456 -15.79 8.99 -7.67
C PHE A 456 -14.79 7.83 -7.70
N SER A 457 -13.91 7.79 -8.70
CA SER A 457 -12.91 6.74 -8.88
C SER A 457 -12.07 6.46 -7.63
N PRO A 458 -11.49 7.48 -6.94
CA PRO A 458 -10.74 7.24 -5.70
C PRO A 458 -11.57 6.65 -4.55
N PHE A 459 -12.89 6.91 -4.53
CA PHE A 459 -13.77 6.36 -3.50
C PHE A 459 -14.00 4.85 -3.64
N LEU A 460 -13.85 4.28 -4.84
CA LEU A 460 -13.82 2.82 -5.01
C LEU A 460 -12.59 2.23 -4.31
N GLY A 461 -11.42 2.81 -4.52
CA GLY A 461 -10.21 2.44 -3.82
C GLY A 461 -10.33 2.61 -2.31
N TRP A 462 -10.85 3.75 -1.85
CA TRP A 462 -11.14 4.05 -0.46
C TRP A 462 -12.02 2.98 0.18
N LEU A 463 -13.15 2.62 -0.47
CA LEU A 463 -14.06 1.57 0.00
C LEU A 463 -13.36 0.21 0.02
N GLY A 464 -12.60 -0.11 -1.01
CA GLY A 464 -11.86 -1.36 -1.10
C GLY A 464 -10.87 -1.54 0.05
N VAL A 465 -10.09 -0.51 0.36
CA VAL A 465 -9.12 -0.55 1.46
C VAL A 465 -9.81 -0.48 2.83
N PHE A 466 -10.86 0.33 2.97
CA PHE A 466 -11.66 0.34 4.21
C PHE A 466 -12.11 -1.07 4.58
N LEU A 467 -12.65 -1.81 3.62
CA LEU A 467 -13.23 -3.14 3.89
C LEU A 467 -12.17 -4.24 4.00
N THR A 468 -11.10 -4.18 3.21
CA THR A 468 -10.06 -5.22 3.17
C THR A 468 -8.87 -4.97 4.09
N GLY A 469 -8.64 -3.72 4.47
CA GLY A 469 -7.43 -3.27 5.17
C GLY A 469 -6.17 -3.25 4.32
N SER A 470 -6.28 -3.48 3.01
CA SER A 470 -5.15 -3.68 2.10
C SER A 470 -5.33 -2.96 0.77
N ASP A 471 -4.44 -2.00 0.46
CA ASP A 471 -4.44 -1.32 -0.83
C ASP A 471 -4.12 -2.29 -1.98
N THR A 472 -3.24 -3.27 -1.74
CA THR A 472 -2.99 -4.37 -2.69
C THR A 472 -4.27 -5.12 -3.06
N SER A 473 -5.09 -5.47 -2.07
CA SER A 473 -6.37 -6.19 -2.30
C SER A 473 -7.38 -5.29 -3.02
N SER A 474 -7.47 -4.01 -2.66
CA SER A 474 -8.33 -3.04 -3.34
C SER A 474 -7.95 -2.90 -4.81
N ASN A 475 -6.65 -2.75 -5.09
CA ASN A 475 -6.13 -2.66 -6.46
C ASN A 475 -6.36 -3.95 -7.26
N ALA A 476 -6.22 -5.11 -6.62
CA ALA A 476 -6.55 -6.39 -7.26
C ALA A 476 -8.03 -6.48 -7.67
N LEU A 477 -8.93 -6.00 -6.82
CA LEU A 477 -10.37 -6.02 -7.07
C LEU A 477 -10.81 -5.02 -8.15
N PHE A 478 -10.32 -3.80 -8.06
CA PHE A 478 -10.85 -2.69 -8.84
C PHE A 478 -9.95 -2.18 -9.96
N GLY A 479 -8.67 -2.58 -10.03
CA GLY A 479 -7.73 -2.06 -11.02
C GLY A 479 -8.21 -2.23 -12.46
N SER A 480 -8.68 -3.42 -12.83
CA SER A 480 -9.24 -3.67 -14.17
C SER A 480 -10.57 -2.95 -14.39
N LEU A 481 -11.42 -2.88 -13.36
CA LEU A 481 -12.68 -2.12 -13.40
C LEU A 481 -12.40 -0.65 -13.69
N GLN A 482 -11.44 -0.04 -12.99
CA GLN A 482 -11.03 1.35 -13.17
C GLN A 482 -10.53 1.63 -14.60
N ALA A 483 -9.62 0.78 -15.09
CA ALA A 483 -9.08 0.91 -16.44
C ALA A 483 -10.19 0.81 -17.51
N THR A 484 -11.05 -0.20 -17.39
CA THR A 484 -12.15 -0.42 -18.35
C THR A 484 -13.16 0.73 -18.33
N THR A 485 -13.53 1.22 -17.13
CA THR A 485 -14.43 2.37 -17.01
C THR A 485 -13.81 3.64 -17.61
N ALA A 486 -12.52 3.86 -17.38
CA ALA A 486 -11.77 4.99 -17.93
C ALA A 486 -11.88 5.04 -19.47
N HIS A 487 -11.65 3.91 -20.13
CA HIS A 487 -11.81 3.80 -21.58
C HIS A 487 -13.22 4.12 -22.05
N GLN A 488 -14.26 3.67 -21.32
CA GLN A 488 -15.66 3.93 -21.68
C GLN A 488 -16.05 5.40 -21.48
N VAL A 489 -15.48 6.07 -20.48
CA VAL A 489 -15.74 7.50 -20.20
C VAL A 489 -14.84 8.43 -21.03
N GLY A 490 -13.77 7.91 -21.64
CA GLY A 490 -12.82 8.69 -22.46
C GLY A 490 -11.80 9.48 -21.62
N VAL A 491 -11.41 8.96 -20.46
CA VAL A 491 -10.35 9.55 -19.60
C VAL A 491 -9.15 8.62 -19.49
N SER A 492 -8.03 9.12 -18.96
CA SER A 492 -6.81 8.32 -18.80
C SER A 492 -7.03 7.12 -17.85
N ASP A 493 -6.79 5.92 -18.36
CA ASP A 493 -6.84 4.67 -17.60
C ASP A 493 -5.74 4.62 -16.52
N VAL A 494 -4.53 5.08 -16.83
CA VAL A 494 -3.44 5.20 -15.86
C VAL A 494 -3.82 6.10 -14.69
N LEU A 495 -4.52 7.24 -14.97
CA LEU A 495 -5.00 8.12 -13.91
C LEU A 495 -6.04 7.42 -13.03
N MET A 496 -7.02 6.73 -13.62
CA MET A 496 -8.08 6.09 -12.83
C MET A 496 -7.56 4.92 -12.00
N VAL A 497 -6.66 4.12 -12.54
CA VAL A 497 -6.03 3.02 -11.79
C VAL A 497 -5.13 3.56 -10.67
N ALA A 498 -4.36 4.61 -10.93
CA ALA A 498 -3.58 5.29 -9.87
C ALA A 498 -4.49 5.90 -8.80
N ALA A 499 -5.62 6.49 -9.20
CA ALA A 499 -6.62 7.06 -8.28
C ALA A 499 -7.26 6.01 -7.36
N ASN A 500 -7.39 4.75 -7.82
CA ASN A 500 -7.82 3.65 -6.95
C ASN A 500 -6.85 3.46 -5.78
N SER A 501 -5.55 3.42 -6.03
CA SER A 501 -4.52 3.29 -5.00
C SER A 501 -4.44 4.54 -4.13
N THR A 502 -4.36 5.73 -4.73
CA THR A 502 -4.24 6.99 -3.96
C THR A 502 -5.50 7.34 -3.17
N GLY A 503 -6.68 6.93 -3.62
CA GLY A 503 -7.91 6.94 -2.82
C GLY A 503 -7.88 5.90 -1.72
N GLY A 504 -7.38 4.71 -2.04
CA GLY A 504 -7.22 3.58 -1.12
C GLY A 504 -6.42 3.93 0.14
N VAL A 505 -5.33 4.69 0.00
CA VAL A 505 -4.49 5.08 1.16
C VAL A 505 -5.30 5.79 2.25
N THR A 506 -6.32 6.56 1.86
CA THR A 506 -7.17 7.29 2.82
C THR A 506 -8.18 6.37 3.52
N GLY A 507 -8.54 5.23 2.91
CA GLY A 507 -9.39 4.20 3.51
C GLY A 507 -8.68 3.36 4.59
N LYS A 508 -7.35 3.26 4.51
CA LYS A 508 -6.57 2.44 5.44
C LYS A 508 -6.68 2.91 6.89
N MET A 509 -6.77 4.23 7.13
CA MET A 509 -6.86 4.80 8.47
C MET A 509 -8.16 4.44 9.22
N ILE A 510 -9.19 4.00 8.51
CA ILE A 510 -10.49 3.58 9.08
C ILE A 510 -10.73 2.08 8.94
N SER A 511 -9.82 1.33 8.33
CA SER A 511 -10.04 -0.10 8.14
C SER A 511 -10.06 -0.83 9.48
N PRO A 512 -11.00 -1.77 9.69
CA PRO A 512 -11.11 -2.54 10.93
C PRO A 512 -9.81 -3.25 11.30
N GLN A 513 -9.06 -3.72 10.31
CA GLN A 513 -7.77 -4.38 10.51
C GLN A 513 -6.72 -3.41 11.08
N SER A 514 -6.55 -2.22 10.47
CA SER A 514 -5.57 -1.23 10.92
C SER A 514 -5.92 -0.68 12.30
N ILE A 515 -7.23 -0.46 12.56
CA ILE A 515 -7.74 -0.02 13.85
C ILE A 515 -7.48 -1.06 14.93
N ALA A 516 -7.77 -2.34 14.67
CA ALA A 516 -7.53 -3.42 15.63
C ALA A 516 -6.04 -3.53 15.99
N VAL A 517 -5.15 -3.43 15.00
CA VAL A 517 -3.70 -3.45 15.19
C VAL A 517 -3.23 -2.25 16.01
N ALA A 518 -3.72 -1.06 15.70
CA ALA A 518 -3.40 0.16 16.45
C ALA A 518 -3.89 0.08 17.90
N CYS A 519 -5.12 -0.38 18.12
CA CYS A 519 -5.70 -0.57 19.46
C CYS A 519 -4.91 -1.60 20.29
N ALA A 520 -4.53 -2.72 19.68
CA ALA A 520 -3.73 -3.75 20.35
C ALA A 520 -2.35 -3.20 20.79
N ALA A 521 -1.69 -2.43 19.92
CA ALA A 521 -0.37 -1.85 20.19
C ALA A 521 -0.38 -0.75 21.25
N THR A 522 -1.51 -0.07 21.44
CA THR A 522 -1.65 1.07 22.36
C THR A 522 -2.45 0.76 23.63
N GLY A 523 -2.85 -0.49 23.83
CA GLY A 523 -3.65 -0.90 24.99
C GLY A 523 -5.11 -0.44 24.95
N LEU A 524 -5.65 -0.10 23.76
CA LEU A 524 -7.02 0.36 23.53
C LEU A 524 -7.97 -0.78 23.08
N VAL A 525 -7.66 -2.03 23.41
CA VAL A 525 -8.51 -3.17 23.06
C VAL A 525 -9.92 -2.94 23.61
N GLY A 526 -10.94 -3.09 22.73
CA GLY A 526 -12.34 -2.80 23.04
C GLY A 526 -12.78 -1.35 22.83
N LYS A 527 -11.87 -0.45 22.40
CA LYS A 527 -12.14 0.95 22.04
C LYS A 527 -11.98 1.24 20.55
N GLU A 528 -12.11 0.22 19.72
CA GLU A 528 -11.95 0.32 18.26
C GLU A 528 -12.95 1.33 17.66
N SER A 529 -14.16 1.41 18.22
CA SER A 529 -15.18 2.36 17.78
C SER A 529 -14.80 3.82 18.04
N ASP A 530 -14.06 4.10 19.11
CA ASP A 530 -13.61 5.47 19.42
C ASP A 530 -12.53 5.90 18.43
N LEU A 531 -11.58 5.00 18.13
CA LEU A 531 -10.54 5.25 17.16
C LEU A 531 -11.12 5.39 15.74
N PHE A 532 -12.10 4.56 15.37
CA PHE A 532 -12.82 4.69 14.10
C PHE A 532 -13.48 6.07 13.95
N ARG A 533 -14.24 6.50 14.97
CA ARG A 533 -14.89 7.83 14.97
C ARG A 533 -13.88 8.96 14.88
N PHE A 534 -12.73 8.81 15.55
CA PHE A 534 -11.64 9.78 15.49
C PHE A 534 -11.10 9.94 14.07
N THR A 535 -10.84 8.84 13.35
CA THR A 535 -10.20 8.86 12.03
C THR A 535 -11.18 9.06 10.87
N LEU A 536 -12.46 8.71 11.01
CA LEU A 536 -13.46 8.71 9.93
C LEU A 536 -13.58 10.05 9.20
N LYS A 537 -13.70 11.16 9.96
CA LYS A 537 -13.83 12.50 9.37
C LYS A 537 -12.60 12.90 8.55
N HIS A 538 -11.41 12.47 8.99
CA HIS A 538 -10.16 12.74 8.28
C HIS A 538 -10.04 11.88 7.03
N SER A 539 -10.46 10.64 7.10
CA SER A 539 -10.50 9.71 5.98
C SER A 539 -11.38 10.24 4.83
N ILE A 540 -12.61 10.66 5.15
CA ILE A 540 -13.54 11.24 4.16
C ILE A 540 -12.98 12.56 3.59
N PHE A 541 -12.42 13.41 4.44
CA PHE A 541 -11.82 14.68 4.01
C PHE A 541 -10.68 14.44 3.00
N PHE A 542 -9.74 13.53 3.30
CA PHE A 542 -8.64 13.23 2.39
C PHE A 542 -9.10 12.52 1.12
N ALA A 543 -10.06 11.59 1.21
CA ALA A 543 -10.65 10.96 0.03
C ALA A 543 -11.30 12.00 -0.91
N THR A 544 -11.97 13.01 -0.34
CA THR A 544 -12.57 14.10 -1.10
C THR A 544 -11.50 14.95 -1.80
N ILE A 545 -10.40 15.27 -1.11
CA ILE A 545 -9.27 15.99 -1.72
C ILE A 545 -8.71 15.21 -2.92
N ILE A 546 -8.48 13.89 -2.77
CA ILE A 546 -8.00 13.05 -3.87
C ILE A 546 -9.05 13.01 -5.01
N GLY A 547 -10.34 12.92 -4.69
CA GLY A 547 -11.41 12.98 -5.69
C GLY A 547 -11.40 14.28 -6.50
N CYS A 548 -11.32 15.42 -5.83
CA CYS A 548 -11.20 16.74 -6.47
C CYS A 548 -9.93 16.84 -7.33
N MET A 549 -8.80 16.36 -6.81
CA MET A 549 -7.52 16.37 -7.53
C MET A 549 -7.58 15.47 -8.76
N THR A 550 -8.12 14.26 -8.65
CA THR A 550 -8.27 13.33 -9.78
C THR A 550 -9.17 13.92 -10.86
N TYR A 551 -10.28 14.56 -10.47
CA TYR A 551 -11.16 15.26 -11.37
C TYR A 551 -10.44 16.42 -12.10
N ALA A 552 -9.70 17.23 -11.34
CA ALA A 552 -8.92 18.33 -11.91
C ALA A 552 -7.83 17.86 -12.88
N GLN A 553 -7.14 16.75 -12.57
CA GLN A 553 -6.15 16.14 -13.46
C GLN A 553 -6.79 15.57 -14.73
N ALA A 554 -7.99 15.00 -14.64
CA ALA A 554 -8.67 14.45 -15.79
C ALA A 554 -9.05 15.52 -16.82
N TYR A 555 -9.43 16.74 -16.36
CA TYR A 555 -10.05 17.75 -17.23
C TYR A 555 -9.31 19.09 -17.30
N TRP A 556 -8.62 19.50 -16.23
CA TRP A 556 -8.00 20.83 -16.16
C TRP A 556 -6.48 20.79 -16.20
N PHE A 557 -5.89 19.87 -15.49
CA PHE A 557 -4.42 19.74 -15.39
C PHE A 557 -3.92 18.53 -16.17
N THR A 558 -4.37 18.38 -17.41
CA THR A 558 -4.03 17.23 -18.27
C THR A 558 -2.52 17.09 -18.51
N GLY A 559 -1.74 18.17 -18.42
CA GLY A 559 -0.28 18.12 -18.45
C GLY A 559 0.38 17.35 -17.30
N MET A 560 -0.38 17.03 -16.24
CA MET A 560 0.08 16.15 -15.16
C MET A 560 -0.09 14.66 -15.46
N LEU A 561 -0.79 14.29 -16.55
CA LEU A 561 -0.99 12.89 -16.92
C LEU A 561 0.33 12.23 -17.33
N VAL A 562 0.41 10.93 -17.07
CA VAL A 562 1.48 10.06 -17.57
C VAL A 562 0.99 9.40 -18.85
N HIS A 563 1.72 9.60 -19.94
CA HIS A 563 1.41 9.06 -21.26
C HIS A 563 2.22 7.82 -21.62
#